data_0220bb6400deffedb011ac516ccf0271
#
_entry.id   0220bb6400deffedb011ac516ccf0271
#
_cell.length_a   1.000
_cell.length_b   1.000
_cell.length_c   1.000
_cell.angle_alpha   90.00
_cell.angle_beta   90.00
_cell.angle_gamma   90.00
#
_symmetry.space_group_name_H-M   'P 1'
#
loop_
_entity.id
_entity.type
_entity.pdbx_description
1 polymer ?
#
loop_
_entity_poly.entity_id
_entity_poly.type
_entity_poly.pdbx_seq_one_letter_code
_entity_poly.pdbx_strand_id
1 'polypeptide(L)'
;MRVYAGIDVGGTKVALGLFGEDKTLLGKAKFPADPSLTGEAFFRRIVEVLQSKMEELGLPWEQLQGVGVGLPCMIRYPQGQVVLCAMLPALNGFPVKECLEKLLPGVQVEVDNDGHCAALAESRHGAGRGRQHMLFCPVSTGLSSGIILDGKLFRGSNGFAGESGHTLVTPGAGIPCGCGNQGCIQS
;
A
#
# COMPACT_ATOMS: atom_id res chain seq x y z
N MET A 1 -8.72 -24.33 -3.79
CA MET A 1 -9.07 -22.93 -4.18
C MET A 1 -7.83 -22.07 -3.96
N ARG A 2 -7.51 -21.15 -4.86
CA ARG A 2 -6.41 -20.19 -4.63
C ARG A 2 -6.93 -18.97 -3.86
N VAL A 3 -6.15 -18.53 -2.89
CA VAL A 3 -6.46 -17.40 -2.03
C VAL A 3 -5.40 -16.31 -2.19
N TYR A 4 -5.82 -15.07 -2.19
CA TYR A 4 -4.95 -13.89 -2.25
C TYR A 4 -5.29 -12.95 -1.11
N ALA A 5 -4.28 -12.32 -0.52
CA ALA A 5 -4.49 -11.32 0.51
C ALA A 5 -4.14 -9.92 -0.01
N GLY A 6 -5.02 -8.97 0.27
CA GLY A 6 -4.75 -7.54 0.11
C GLY A 6 -4.63 -6.88 1.48
N ILE A 7 -3.57 -6.12 1.69
CA ILE A 7 -3.27 -5.44 2.95
C ILE A 7 -3.12 -3.95 2.68
N ASP A 8 -3.95 -3.16 3.32
CA ASP A 8 -3.92 -1.70 3.29
C ASP A 8 -3.41 -1.19 4.64
N VAL A 9 -2.20 -0.66 4.63
CA VAL A 9 -1.55 -0.10 5.82
C VAL A 9 -1.76 1.40 5.84
N GLY A 10 -2.52 1.89 6.81
CA GLY A 10 -2.64 3.32 7.09
C GLY A 10 -1.84 3.73 8.32
N GLY A 11 -1.74 5.03 8.58
CA GLY A 11 -1.01 5.54 9.74
C GLY A 11 -1.62 5.18 11.10
N THR A 12 -2.90 4.84 11.14
CA THR A 12 -3.64 4.53 12.40
C THR A 12 -4.24 3.13 12.42
N LYS A 13 -4.38 2.48 11.29
CA LYS A 13 -5.05 1.18 11.14
C LYS A 13 -4.48 0.41 9.97
N VAL A 14 -4.57 -0.91 10.07
CA VAL A 14 -4.32 -1.85 8.99
C VAL A 14 -5.63 -2.54 8.64
N ALA A 15 -5.96 -2.61 7.35
CA ALA A 15 -7.07 -3.39 6.83
C ALA A 15 -6.52 -4.56 6.01
N LEU A 16 -7.12 -5.74 6.18
CA LEU A 16 -6.77 -6.97 5.48
C LEU A 16 -8.01 -7.56 4.84
N GLY A 17 -7.92 -7.97 3.59
CA GLY A 17 -8.94 -8.71 2.87
C GLY A 17 -8.37 -9.99 2.29
N LEU A 18 -9.12 -11.09 2.40
CA LEU A 18 -8.85 -12.35 1.73
C LEU A 18 -9.81 -12.54 0.55
N PHE A 19 -9.26 -12.90 -0.58
CA PHE A 19 -10.00 -13.01 -1.83
C PHE A 19 -9.78 -14.37 -2.48
N GLY A 20 -10.83 -14.93 -3.05
CA GLY A 20 -10.73 -16.08 -3.94
C GLY A 20 -10.13 -15.70 -5.31
N GLU A 21 -9.81 -16.69 -6.12
CA GLU A 21 -9.32 -16.51 -7.49
C GLU A 21 -10.33 -15.76 -8.38
N ASP A 22 -11.63 -15.92 -8.10
CA ASP A 22 -12.73 -15.20 -8.73
C ASP A 22 -12.91 -13.75 -8.22
N LYS A 23 -12.03 -13.31 -7.30
CA LYS A 23 -12.04 -12.00 -6.63
C LYS A 23 -13.18 -11.81 -5.64
N THR A 24 -13.89 -12.88 -5.26
CA THR A 24 -14.87 -12.82 -4.18
C THR A 24 -14.16 -12.56 -2.86
N LEU A 25 -14.66 -11.62 -2.06
CA LEU A 25 -14.17 -11.35 -0.71
C LEU A 25 -14.60 -12.48 0.22
N LEU A 26 -13.64 -13.27 0.68
CA LEU A 26 -13.86 -14.42 1.59
C LEU A 26 -13.92 -13.98 3.05
N GLY A 27 -13.13 -12.98 3.41
CA GLY A 27 -13.09 -12.44 4.76
C GLY A 27 -12.25 -11.19 4.86
N LYS A 28 -12.40 -10.49 5.98
CA LYS A 28 -11.66 -9.26 6.26
C LYS A 28 -11.31 -9.15 7.72
N ALA A 29 -10.22 -8.45 8.01
CA ALA A 29 -9.83 -8.03 9.36
C ALA A 29 -9.43 -6.54 9.34
N LYS A 30 -9.52 -5.90 10.50
CA LYS A 30 -9.08 -4.53 10.70
C LYS A 30 -8.57 -4.39 12.12
N PHE A 31 -7.40 -3.80 12.28
CA PHE A 31 -6.75 -3.63 13.57
C PHE A 31 -5.93 -2.33 13.60
N PRO A 32 -5.60 -1.80 14.79
CA PRO A 32 -4.77 -0.61 14.92
C PRO A 32 -3.37 -0.83 14.36
N ALA A 33 -2.83 0.18 13.65
CA ALA A 33 -1.41 0.26 13.37
C ALA A 33 -0.69 0.74 14.64
N ASP A 34 0.36 0.03 15.04
CA ASP A 34 1.18 0.42 16.18
C ASP A 34 2.51 1.02 15.70
N PRO A 35 2.66 2.36 15.75
CA PRO A 35 3.85 3.04 15.26
C PRO A 35 5.08 2.84 16.17
N SER A 36 4.93 2.23 17.36
CA SER A 36 6.04 1.94 18.27
C SER A 36 6.80 0.67 17.90
N LEU A 37 6.23 -0.17 17.04
CA LEU A 37 6.85 -1.41 16.60
C LEU A 37 7.98 -1.15 15.61
N THR A 38 9.02 -1.98 15.68
CA THR A 38 10.02 -2.07 14.61
C THR A 38 9.36 -2.59 13.33
N GLY A 39 9.95 -2.31 12.16
CA GLY A 39 9.40 -2.77 10.88
C GLY A 39 9.16 -4.29 10.86
N GLU A 40 10.12 -5.08 11.38
CA GLU A 40 9.97 -6.53 11.45
C GLU A 40 8.81 -6.96 12.35
N ALA A 41 8.69 -6.39 13.57
CA ALA A 41 7.60 -6.71 14.49
C ALA A 41 6.24 -6.29 13.92
N PHE A 42 6.19 -5.16 13.22
CA PHE A 42 4.99 -4.67 12.58
C PHE A 42 4.47 -5.64 11.50
N PHE A 43 5.34 -6.08 10.59
CA PHE A 43 4.93 -7.02 9.53
C PHE A 43 4.71 -8.43 10.07
N ARG A 44 5.42 -8.87 11.10
CA ARG A 44 5.12 -10.14 11.81
C ARG A 44 3.69 -10.11 12.38
N ARG A 45 3.29 -9.02 13.00
CA ARG A 45 1.93 -8.84 13.52
C ARG A 45 0.87 -8.93 12.41
N ILE A 46 1.14 -8.35 11.26
CA ILE A 46 0.25 -8.44 10.09
C ILE A 46 0.10 -9.91 9.64
N VAL A 47 1.20 -10.65 9.56
CA VAL A 47 1.19 -12.07 9.17
C VAL A 47 0.44 -12.92 10.19
N GLU A 48 0.58 -12.67 11.50
CA GLU A 48 -0.19 -13.35 12.55
C GLU A 48 -1.70 -13.13 12.37
N VAL A 49 -2.13 -11.90 12.07
CA VAL A 49 -3.56 -11.62 11.83
C VAL A 49 -4.03 -12.29 10.54
N LEU A 50 -3.20 -12.34 9.50
CA LEU A 50 -3.50 -13.06 8.26
C LEU A 50 -3.71 -14.56 8.52
N GLN A 51 -2.80 -15.19 9.26
CA GLN A 51 -2.89 -16.60 9.65
C GLN A 51 -4.16 -16.88 10.46
N SER A 52 -4.39 -16.10 11.50
CA SER A 52 -5.59 -16.24 12.34
C SER A 52 -6.88 -16.10 11.53
N LYS A 53 -6.90 -15.17 10.55
CA LYS A 53 -8.09 -14.99 9.70
C LYS A 53 -8.29 -16.16 8.74
N MET A 54 -7.23 -16.73 8.18
CA MET A 54 -7.32 -17.94 7.34
C MET A 54 -7.83 -19.14 8.16
N GLU A 55 -7.32 -19.32 9.38
CA GLU A 55 -7.77 -20.39 10.30
C GLU A 55 -9.25 -20.24 10.66
N GLU A 56 -9.70 -19.01 11.01
CA GLU A 56 -11.11 -18.71 11.30
C GLU A 56 -12.04 -19.10 10.16
N LEU A 57 -11.57 -18.93 8.91
CA LEU A 57 -12.34 -19.25 7.70
C LEU A 57 -12.16 -20.69 7.23
N GLY A 58 -11.38 -21.51 7.94
CA GLY A 58 -11.07 -22.87 7.53
C GLY A 58 -10.28 -22.96 6.21
N LEU A 59 -9.50 -21.93 5.88
CA LEU A 59 -8.69 -21.89 4.67
C LEU A 59 -7.28 -22.42 4.96
N PRO A 60 -6.86 -23.54 4.34
CA PRO A 60 -5.50 -24.05 4.47
C PRO A 60 -4.47 -23.03 4.02
N TRP A 61 -3.35 -22.93 4.73
CA TRP A 61 -2.28 -21.97 4.45
C TRP A 61 -1.69 -22.14 3.04
N GLU A 62 -1.60 -23.37 2.56
CA GLU A 62 -1.09 -23.73 1.23
C GLU A 62 -1.93 -23.16 0.08
N GLN A 63 -3.14 -22.69 0.38
CA GLN A 63 -3.99 -22.02 -0.62
C GLN A 63 -3.59 -20.57 -0.84
N LEU A 64 -2.82 -19.94 0.07
CA LEU A 64 -2.36 -18.56 -0.08
C LEU A 64 -1.29 -18.47 -1.19
N GLN A 65 -1.63 -17.83 -2.28
CA GLN A 65 -0.78 -17.73 -3.47
C GLN A 65 -0.06 -16.39 -3.56
N GLY A 66 -0.63 -15.33 -3.00
CA GLY A 66 -0.05 -14.01 -3.10
C GLY A 66 -0.57 -13.04 -2.05
N VAL A 67 0.30 -12.11 -1.68
CA VAL A 67 0.02 -11.01 -0.75
C VAL A 67 0.41 -9.70 -1.42
N GLY A 68 -0.55 -8.78 -1.55
CA GLY A 68 -0.32 -7.41 -1.99
C GLY A 68 -0.42 -6.45 -0.80
N VAL A 69 0.55 -5.56 -0.66
CA VAL A 69 0.59 -4.57 0.43
C VAL A 69 0.64 -3.16 -0.13
N GLY A 70 -0.34 -2.33 0.21
CA GLY A 70 -0.35 -0.89 0.00
C GLY A 70 0.11 -0.15 1.25
N LEU A 71 1.04 0.80 1.10
CA LEU A 71 1.62 1.59 2.17
C LEU A 71 1.55 3.09 1.86
N PRO A 72 1.28 3.97 2.84
CA PRO A 72 1.26 5.42 2.66
C PRO A 72 2.69 5.99 2.68
N CYS A 73 3.55 5.43 1.84
CA CYS A 73 4.99 5.65 1.84
C CYS A 73 5.52 5.80 0.42
N MET A 74 6.65 6.48 0.27
CA MET A 74 7.46 6.41 -0.94
C MET A 74 8.12 5.03 -1.01
N ILE A 75 7.74 4.23 -2.00
CA ILE A 75 8.22 2.85 -2.18
C ILE A 75 9.12 2.75 -3.39
N ARG A 76 10.31 2.22 -3.22
CA ARG A 76 11.19 1.83 -4.33
C ARG A 76 10.68 0.55 -4.96
N TYR A 77 10.04 0.67 -6.10
CA TYR A 77 9.50 -0.46 -6.85
C TYR A 77 10.52 -0.94 -7.91
N PRO A 78 10.69 -2.24 -8.15
CA PRO A 78 9.96 -3.38 -7.60
C PRO A 78 10.53 -3.98 -6.30
N GLN A 79 11.55 -3.36 -5.69
CA GLN A 79 12.23 -3.88 -4.51
C GLN A 79 11.33 -3.90 -3.27
N GLY A 80 10.25 -3.10 -3.24
CA GLY A 80 9.34 -3.00 -2.10
C GLY A 80 10.02 -2.46 -0.84
N GLN A 81 11.02 -1.58 -1.02
CA GLN A 81 11.71 -0.91 0.08
C GLN A 81 11.07 0.46 0.35
N VAL A 82 10.77 0.74 1.59
CA VAL A 82 10.32 2.08 2.00
C VAL A 82 11.49 3.05 1.92
N VAL A 83 11.32 4.14 1.19
CA VAL A 83 12.31 5.23 1.14
C VAL A 83 11.99 6.27 2.22
N LEU A 84 10.73 6.69 2.27
CA LEU A 84 10.24 7.67 3.25
C LEU A 84 8.79 7.35 3.62
N CYS A 85 8.50 7.35 4.90
CA CYS A 85 7.17 7.22 5.46
C CYS A 85 6.97 8.22 6.61
N ALA A 86 6.26 9.30 6.36
CA ALA A 86 6.01 10.32 7.38
C ALA A 86 5.10 9.81 8.51
N MET A 87 4.15 8.92 8.19
CA MET A 87 3.17 8.41 9.16
C MET A 87 3.69 7.25 10.01
N LEU A 88 4.66 6.49 9.50
CA LEU A 88 5.28 5.34 10.17
C LEU A 88 6.80 5.43 10.04
N PRO A 89 7.46 6.37 10.76
CA PRO A 89 8.90 6.64 10.58
C PRO A 89 9.81 5.43 10.84
N ALA A 90 9.36 4.49 11.68
CA ALA A 90 10.08 3.24 11.94
C ALA A 90 10.24 2.35 10.69
N LEU A 91 9.48 2.63 9.62
CA LEU A 91 9.59 1.93 8.34
C LEU A 91 10.60 2.58 7.38
N ASN A 92 11.17 3.74 7.69
CA ASN A 92 12.13 4.39 6.80
C ASN A 92 13.34 3.48 6.52
N GLY A 93 13.62 3.24 5.24
CA GLY A 93 14.67 2.33 4.78
C GLY A 93 14.35 0.84 4.90
N PHE A 94 13.18 0.47 5.45
CA PHE A 94 12.85 -0.93 5.74
C PHE A 94 12.51 -1.71 4.46
N PRO A 95 13.11 -2.91 4.24
CA PRO A 95 12.87 -3.75 3.07
C PRO A 95 11.62 -4.62 3.26
N VAL A 96 10.43 -4.03 3.09
CA VAL A 96 9.14 -4.67 3.39
C VAL A 96 8.95 -5.96 2.61
N LYS A 97 9.22 -5.94 1.30
CA LYS A 97 9.05 -7.12 0.44
C LYS A 97 9.94 -8.28 0.90
N GLU A 98 11.22 -8.02 1.11
CA GLU A 98 12.17 -9.04 1.60
C GLU A 98 11.77 -9.61 2.97
N CYS A 99 11.31 -8.73 3.88
CA CYS A 99 10.81 -9.16 5.19
C CYS A 99 9.61 -10.09 5.05
N LEU A 100 8.62 -9.70 4.24
CA LEU A 100 7.43 -10.53 4.02
C LEU A 100 7.72 -11.82 3.28
N GLU A 101 8.62 -11.84 2.31
CA GLU A 101 9.05 -13.06 1.62
C GLU A 101 9.71 -14.08 2.58
N LYS A 102 10.43 -13.59 3.61
CA LYS A 102 10.95 -14.45 4.68
C LYS A 102 9.87 -14.98 5.61
N LEU A 103 8.86 -14.16 5.92
CA LEU A 103 7.74 -14.55 6.79
C LEU A 103 6.71 -15.44 6.08
N LEU A 104 6.66 -15.40 4.76
CA LEU A 104 5.68 -16.05 3.89
C LEU A 104 6.38 -16.90 2.82
N PRO A 105 7.15 -17.92 3.19
CA PRO A 105 7.91 -18.70 2.22
C PRO A 105 6.98 -19.36 1.20
N GLY A 106 7.31 -19.20 -0.08
CA GLY A 106 6.53 -19.76 -1.19
C GLY A 106 5.32 -18.93 -1.62
N VAL A 107 5.01 -17.82 -0.94
CA VAL A 107 3.94 -16.89 -1.30
C VAL A 107 4.50 -15.71 -2.10
N GLN A 108 3.86 -15.37 -3.21
CA GLN A 108 4.25 -14.19 -3.99
C GLN A 108 3.91 -12.91 -3.21
N VAL A 109 4.88 -12.00 -3.06
CA VAL A 109 4.68 -10.72 -2.35
C VAL A 109 4.87 -9.56 -3.31
N GLU A 110 3.91 -8.62 -3.31
CA GLU A 110 4.02 -7.33 -3.97
C GLU A 110 3.75 -6.19 -2.99
N VAL A 111 4.58 -5.15 -3.07
CA VAL A 111 4.51 -3.97 -2.20
C VAL A 111 4.54 -2.71 -3.04
N ASP A 112 3.57 -1.82 -2.82
CA ASP A 112 3.48 -0.56 -3.55
C ASP A 112 2.91 0.57 -2.67
N ASN A 113 2.92 1.79 -3.18
CA ASN A 113 2.22 2.92 -2.58
C ASN A 113 0.70 2.68 -2.58
N ASP A 114 0.00 3.11 -1.53
CA ASP A 114 -1.45 2.94 -1.37
C ASP A 114 -2.26 3.64 -2.47
N GLY A 115 -1.85 4.85 -2.88
CA GLY A 115 -2.46 5.57 -4.01
C GLY A 115 -2.27 4.86 -5.35
N HIS A 116 -1.11 4.21 -5.56
CA HIS A 116 -0.87 3.35 -6.71
C HIS A 116 -1.79 2.12 -6.71
N CYS A 117 -1.92 1.45 -5.57
CA CYS A 117 -2.82 0.31 -5.41
C CYS A 117 -4.27 0.71 -5.67
N ALA A 118 -4.72 1.84 -5.13
CA ALA A 118 -6.06 2.36 -5.32
C ALA A 118 -6.33 2.75 -6.79
N ALA A 119 -5.39 3.42 -7.46
CA ALA A 119 -5.53 3.74 -8.88
C ALA A 119 -5.63 2.48 -9.75
N LEU A 120 -4.83 1.45 -9.43
CA LEU A 120 -4.90 0.17 -10.14
C LEU A 120 -6.26 -0.51 -9.90
N ALA A 121 -6.78 -0.48 -8.68
CA ALA A 121 -8.09 -1.03 -8.35
C ALA A 121 -9.21 -0.29 -9.09
N GLU A 122 -9.21 1.04 -9.09
CA GLU A 122 -10.19 1.86 -9.82
C GLU A 122 -10.13 1.64 -11.34
N SER A 123 -8.93 1.53 -11.90
CA SER A 123 -8.73 1.22 -13.32
C SER A 123 -9.30 -0.14 -13.73
N ARG A 124 -9.20 -1.14 -12.84
CA ARG A 124 -9.60 -2.52 -13.15
C ARG A 124 -11.05 -2.83 -12.76
N HIS A 125 -11.53 -2.25 -11.65
CA HIS A 125 -12.78 -2.64 -11.01
C HIS A 125 -13.73 -1.47 -10.73
N GLY A 126 -13.24 -0.23 -10.71
CA GLY A 126 -14.00 0.96 -10.36
C GLY A 126 -14.37 1.84 -11.56
N ALA A 127 -14.42 3.15 -11.32
CA ALA A 127 -14.83 4.17 -12.29
C ALA A 127 -13.91 4.30 -13.51
N GLY A 128 -12.66 3.83 -13.40
CA GLY A 128 -11.66 3.84 -14.48
C GLY A 128 -11.74 2.66 -15.45
N ARG A 129 -12.70 1.75 -15.31
CA ARG A 129 -12.84 0.58 -16.20
C ARG A 129 -12.92 0.98 -17.66
N GLY A 130 -12.08 0.34 -18.48
CA GLY A 130 -12.03 0.58 -19.92
C GLY A 130 -11.32 1.88 -20.33
N ARG A 131 -10.80 2.67 -19.38
CA ARG A 131 -10.02 3.87 -19.67
C ARG A 131 -8.55 3.52 -19.78
N GLN A 132 -7.91 3.97 -20.88
CA GLN A 132 -6.48 3.79 -21.11
C GLN A 132 -5.65 4.81 -20.30
N HIS A 133 -6.21 5.98 -20.04
CA HIS A 133 -5.57 7.05 -19.28
C HIS A 133 -6.48 7.50 -18.16
N MET A 134 -5.96 7.55 -16.94
CA MET A 134 -6.70 7.92 -15.75
C MET A 134 -5.76 8.54 -14.71
N LEU A 135 -6.23 9.57 -14.06
CA LEU A 135 -5.64 10.10 -12.84
C LEU A 135 -6.62 9.81 -11.69
N PHE A 136 -6.15 9.10 -10.69
CA PHE A 136 -6.89 8.87 -9.44
C PHE A 136 -6.26 9.74 -8.35
N CYS A 137 -7.06 10.62 -7.74
CA CYS A 137 -6.59 11.56 -6.73
C CYS A 137 -7.38 11.36 -5.43
N PRO A 138 -6.91 10.54 -4.50
CA PRO A 138 -7.50 10.45 -3.17
C PRO A 138 -7.20 11.75 -2.39
N VAL A 139 -8.25 12.32 -1.82
CA VAL A 139 -8.19 13.48 -0.92
C VAL A 139 -8.66 13.00 0.44
N SER A 140 -7.75 12.88 1.40
CA SER A 140 -8.02 12.38 2.76
C SER A 140 -7.11 13.10 3.77
N THR A 141 -6.37 12.36 4.61
CA THR A 141 -5.36 12.93 5.51
C THR A 141 -4.24 13.64 4.74
N GLY A 142 -3.93 13.15 3.54
CA GLY A 142 -3.02 13.76 2.58
C GLY A 142 -3.67 13.80 1.20
N LEU A 143 -2.92 14.29 0.23
CA LEU A 143 -3.25 14.29 -1.18
C LEU A 143 -2.18 13.48 -1.94
N SER A 144 -2.59 12.53 -2.73
CA SER A 144 -1.70 11.78 -3.62
C SER A 144 -2.34 11.59 -4.99
N SER A 145 -1.67 10.90 -5.90
CA SER A 145 -2.24 10.53 -7.18
C SER A 145 -1.71 9.17 -7.62
N GLY A 146 -2.56 8.40 -8.24
CA GLY A 146 -2.14 7.24 -9.01
C GLY A 146 -2.42 7.48 -10.49
N ILE A 147 -1.44 7.23 -11.34
CA ILE A 147 -1.46 7.57 -12.75
C ILE A 147 -1.53 6.30 -13.59
N ILE A 148 -2.55 6.17 -14.42
CA ILE A 148 -2.64 5.10 -15.42
C ILE A 148 -2.38 5.70 -16.79
N LEU A 149 -1.40 5.16 -17.53
CA LEU A 149 -1.09 5.49 -18.91
C LEU A 149 -1.07 4.22 -19.74
N ASP A 150 -1.75 4.24 -20.88
CA ASP A 150 -1.88 3.09 -21.80
C ASP A 150 -2.37 1.81 -21.06
N GLY A 151 -3.32 1.98 -20.12
CA GLY A 151 -3.88 0.90 -19.32
C GLY A 151 -2.92 0.33 -18.26
N LYS A 152 -1.77 0.96 -18.03
CA LYS A 152 -0.74 0.52 -17.08
C LYS A 152 -0.50 1.57 -16.01
N LEU A 153 -0.22 1.12 -14.80
CA LEU A 153 0.18 2.01 -13.71
C LEU A 153 1.57 2.62 -14.00
N PHE A 154 1.60 3.94 -14.05
CA PHE A 154 2.83 4.71 -14.24
C PHE A 154 3.44 5.05 -12.89
N ARG A 155 4.60 4.49 -12.59
CA ARG A 155 5.32 4.68 -11.32
C ARG A 155 6.45 5.70 -11.42
N GLY A 156 6.79 6.17 -12.65
CA GLY A 156 8.00 6.96 -12.87
C GLY A 156 9.28 6.14 -12.76
N SER A 157 10.41 6.80 -12.92
CA SER A 157 11.74 6.14 -12.93
C SER A 157 12.13 5.54 -11.58
N ASN A 158 11.66 6.12 -10.47
CA ASN A 158 12.05 5.75 -9.12
C ASN A 158 10.91 5.15 -8.28
N GLY A 159 9.70 5.02 -8.87
CA GLY A 159 8.53 4.53 -8.14
C GLY A 159 7.71 5.61 -7.43
N PHE A 160 8.00 6.91 -7.66
CA PHE A 160 7.41 8.02 -6.90
C PHE A 160 6.48 8.92 -7.74
N ALA A 161 6.05 8.47 -8.90
CA ALA A 161 5.06 9.23 -9.68
C ALA A 161 3.74 9.32 -8.90
N GLY A 162 3.13 10.49 -8.91
CA GLY A 162 1.84 10.69 -8.24
C GLY A 162 1.92 11.31 -6.85
N GLU A 163 3.09 11.70 -6.38
CA GLU A 163 3.27 12.47 -5.13
C GLU A 163 2.77 13.93 -5.28
N SER A 164 1.60 14.11 -5.88
CA SER A 164 1.02 15.42 -6.24
C SER A 164 0.72 16.32 -5.04
N GLY A 165 0.47 15.73 -3.88
CA GLY A 165 0.29 16.46 -2.62
C GLY A 165 1.50 17.29 -2.21
N HIS A 166 2.69 16.94 -2.69
CA HIS A 166 3.93 17.66 -2.42
C HIS A 166 4.27 18.74 -3.47
N THR A 167 3.35 19.01 -4.40
CA THR A 167 3.49 20.15 -5.33
C THR A 167 3.48 21.46 -4.53
N LEU A 168 4.54 22.26 -4.70
CA LEU A 168 4.66 23.54 -4.04
C LEU A 168 3.74 24.57 -4.71
N VAL A 169 2.75 25.05 -4.00
CA VAL A 169 1.82 26.11 -4.44
C VAL A 169 2.16 27.48 -3.84
N THR A 170 2.84 27.50 -2.69
CA THR A 170 3.36 28.71 -2.05
C THR A 170 4.81 28.47 -1.58
N PRO A 171 5.79 28.45 -2.53
CA PRO A 171 7.17 28.11 -2.18
C PRO A 171 7.76 29.05 -1.11
N GLY A 172 8.32 28.48 -0.04
CA GLY A 172 8.91 29.24 1.08
C GLY A 172 7.91 29.96 1.98
N ALA A 173 6.61 29.78 1.75
CA ALA A 173 5.51 30.33 2.54
C ALA A 173 4.46 29.24 2.80
N GLY A 174 3.50 29.52 3.71
CA GLY A 174 2.45 28.56 4.03
C GLY A 174 2.83 27.60 5.16
N ILE A 175 2.12 26.48 5.25
CA ILE A 175 2.25 25.52 6.34
C ILE A 175 3.43 24.57 6.07
N PRO A 176 4.25 24.23 7.08
CA PRO A 176 5.28 23.20 6.96
C PRO A 176 4.65 21.84 6.62
N CYS A 177 5.25 21.14 5.67
CA CYS A 177 4.85 19.80 5.25
C CYS A 177 5.75 18.74 5.88
N GLY A 178 5.18 17.56 6.16
CA GLY A 178 5.93 16.41 6.68
C GLY A 178 7.05 15.91 5.77
N CYS A 179 7.08 16.32 4.49
CA CYS A 179 8.19 16.01 3.57
C CYS A 179 9.43 16.92 3.75
N GLY A 180 9.38 17.89 4.66
CA GLY A 180 10.45 18.86 4.90
C GLY A 180 10.34 20.17 4.10
N ASN A 181 9.42 20.26 3.14
CA ASN A 181 9.13 21.50 2.41
C ASN A 181 8.10 22.36 3.13
N GLN A 182 7.93 23.59 2.66
CA GLN A 182 6.89 24.52 3.11
C GLN A 182 6.04 24.96 1.90
N GLY A 183 4.70 24.93 2.09
CA GLY A 183 3.76 25.35 1.04
C GLY A 183 3.39 24.26 0.03
N CYS A 184 3.43 22.99 0.42
CA CYS A 184 2.85 21.90 -0.35
C CYS A 184 1.32 22.02 -0.38
N ILE A 185 0.69 21.60 -1.49
CA ILE A 185 -0.77 21.71 -1.65
C ILE A 185 -1.56 20.88 -0.61
N GLN A 186 -0.96 19.86 -0.04
CA GLN A 186 -1.59 19.02 0.97
C GLN A 186 -1.47 19.56 2.41
N SER A 187 -0.73 20.64 2.63
CA SER A 187 -0.44 21.19 3.97
C SER A 187 -1.51 22.15 4.43
#